data_e1697ee06643a374fcacbe337b745d48
#
_entry.id   e1697ee06643a374fcacbe337b745d48
#
_cell.length_a   1.000
_cell.length_b   1.000
_cell.length_c   1.000
_cell.angle_alpha   90.00
_cell.angle_beta   90.00
_cell.angle_gamma   90.00
#
_symmetry.space_group_name_H-M   'P 1'
#
loop_
_entity.id
_entity.type
_entity.pdbx_description
1 polymer ?
#
loop_
_entity_poly.entity_id
_entity_poly.type
_entity_poly.pdbx_seq_one_letter_code
_entity_poly.pdbx_strand_id
1 'polypeptide(L)'
;MKKRLIFTGLLALLFAACCFAQKPYKVVFYNLENFFDTINDPEVNDDEFTPEGPKKWNSVKYAKKLGNTEKVLLDIAGIDKDYPIVIGVSEVENRSVLEDIIATPKMAPGNYRISHYDSPEARGVDVAFMYRPDVFKLEGSAPIRTQIPSLPNFKTRDISTMWGTIDGEPFFFMVAHWPSRLGGKDASEFKRIAVGEQMRRIADSVLKVNPATKIVAMGDFNDDPTDPSMLEGLNAKPKVKDLQPGDFFSPFHAVLRAGMGTLAYGDAWNLFDNIVVSENLVNAKPGELRLVRAPGSKYYGNVFKRNYMIQREGQFKGYPLRTYVGNNFQGGYSDHIPVYIYIGK
;
A
#
# COMPACT_ATOMS: atom_id res chain seq x y z
N MET A 1 16.09 58.85 57.79
CA MET A 1 16.67 57.63 57.23
C MET A 1 15.59 56.86 56.46
N LYS A 2 15.56 56.97 55.12
CA LYS A 2 14.59 56.31 54.27
C LYS A 2 15.20 54.99 53.74
N LYS A 3 14.69 53.80 54.11
CA LYS A 3 15.05 52.52 53.62
C LYS A 3 14.40 52.36 52.23
N ARG A 4 15.24 52.19 51.17
CA ARG A 4 14.81 51.79 49.84
C ARG A 4 14.68 50.26 49.82
N LEU A 5 13.48 49.74 49.59
CA LEU A 5 13.29 48.33 49.21
C LEU A 5 13.59 48.20 47.72
N ILE A 6 14.54 47.34 47.39
CA ILE A 6 14.83 46.91 46.03
C ILE A 6 13.96 45.68 45.76
N PHE A 7 12.97 45.81 44.88
CA PHE A 7 12.14 44.72 44.37
C PHE A 7 12.87 44.12 43.19
N THR A 8 13.52 42.98 43.40
CA THR A 8 14.10 42.17 42.30
C THR A 8 13.01 41.31 41.70
N GLY A 9 12.42 41.78 40.59
CA GLY A 9 11.47 40.99 39.80
C GLY A 9 12.18 39.87 39.04
N LEU A 10 11.98 38.61 39.46
CA LEU A 10 12.40 37.43 38.77
C LEU A 10 11.44 37.19 37.59
N LEU A 11 11.83 37.60 36.37
CA LEU A 11 11.09 37.35 35.15
C LEU A 11 11.33 35.88 34.74
N ALA A 12 10.45 34.97 35.13
CA ALA A 12 10.43 33.60 34.68
C ALA A 12 9.96 33.59 33.24
N LEU A 13 10.88 33.46 32.27
CA LEU A 13 10.58 33.15 30.88
C LEU A 13 10.07 31.71 30.82
N LEU A 14 8.77 31.55 30.81
CA LEU A 14 8.08 30.33 30.40
C LEU A 14 8.30 30.14 28.89
N PHE A 15 9.34 29.41 28.52
CA PHE A 15 9.41 28.81 27.19
C PHE A 15 8.29 27.78 27.10
N ALA A 16 7.13 28.21 26.64
CA ALA A 16 6.12 27.29 26.11
C ALA A 16 6.75 26.65 24.87
N ALA A 17 7.38 25.48 25.03
CA ALA A 17 7.71 24.62 23.92
C ALA A 17 6.36 24.22 23.29
N CYS A 18 5.93 24.97 22.28
CA CYS A 18 4.91 24.48 21.38
C CYS A 18 5.45 23.20 20.74
N CYS A 19 5.18 22.06 21.35
CA CYS A 19 5.28 20.77 20.67
C CYS A 19 4.29 20.82 19.52
N PHE A 20 4.74 21.28 18.35
CA PHE A 20 4.02 21.01 17.11
C PHE A 20 4.01 19.49 16.99
N ALA A 21 2.86 18.87 17.28
CA ALA A 21 2.70 17.45 17.05
C ALA A 21 3.04 17.19 15.58
N GLN A 22 4.07 16.38 15.34
CA GLN A 22 4.48 16.02 14.00
C GLN A 22 3.27 15.42 13.27
N LYS A 23 3.00 15.88 12.03
CA LYS A 23 1.94 15.28 11.22
C LYS A 23 2.22 13.81 11.03
N PRO A 24 1.23 12.92 11.22
CA PRO A 24 1.45 11.49 11.03
C PRO A 24 1.75 11.17 9.57
N TYR A 25 2.66 10.26 9.33
CA TYR A 25 3.06 9.78 8.02
C TYR A 25 1.97 8.89 7.41
N LYS A 26 1.70 9.07 6.11
CA LYS A 26 0.81 8.18 5.36
C LYS A 26 1.61 7.07 4.68
N VAL A 27 1.10 5.84 4.76
CA VAL A 27 1.54 4.69 3.96
C VAL A 27 0.35 4.21 3.15
N VAL A 28 0.52 4.05 1.84
CA VAL A 28 -0.55 3.77 0.87
C VAL A 28 -0.27 2.48 0.13
N PHE A 29 -1.30 1.72 -0.20
CA PHE A 29 -1.26 0.68 -1.22
C PHE A 29 -2.33 0.93 -2.28
N TYR A 30 -1.98 0.72 -3.57
CA TYR A 30 -2.87 0.87 -4.70
C TYR A 30 -2.58 -0.14 -5.81
N ASN A 31 -3.54 -1.00 -6.13
CA ASN A 31 -3.52 -1.80 -7.36
C ASN A 31 -3.86 -0.88 -8.54
N LEU A 32 -2.96 -0.78 -9.52
CA LEU A 32 -3.07 0.15 -10.65
C LEU A 32 -3.89 -0.39 -11.82
N GLU A 33 -4.40 -1.62 -11.75
CA GLU A 33 -5.15 -2.30 -12.83
C GLU A 33 -4.37 -2.32 -14.15
N ASN A 34 -3.45 -3.29 -14.32
CA ASN A 34 -2.74 -3.53 -15.58
C ASN A 34 -2.17 -2.23 -16.20
N PHE A 35 -1.29 -1.55 -15.47
CA PHE A 35 -0.67 -0.32 -15.95
C PHE A 35 0.58 -0.65 -16.76
N PHE A 36 0.36 -0.96 -18.04
CA PHE A 36 1.38 -1.19 -19.04
C PHE A 36 1.84 0.12 -19.69
N ASP A 37 3.06 0.14 -20.22
CA ASP A 37 3.46 1.16 -21.18
C ASP A 37 2.84 0.87 -22.57
N THR A 38 3.40 1.35 -23.66
CA THR A 38 2.84 1.15 -25.01
C THR A 38 3.79 0.39 -25.93
N ILE A 39 4.82 -0.20 -25.36
CA ILE A 39 5.89 -0.90 -26.06
C ILE A 39 5.76 -2.38 -25.77
N ASN A 40 5.73 -3.23 -26.79
CA ASN A 40 5.67 -4.67 -26.61
C ASN A 40 6.99 -5.21 -26.05
N ASP A 41 6.96 -5.95 -24.93
CA ASP A 41 8.09 -6.71 -24.43
C ASP A 41 8.00 -8.16 -24.95
N PRO A 42 8.90 -8.60 -25.84
CA PRO A 42 8.85 -9.93 -26.42
C PRO A 42 9.10 -11.09 -25.43
N GLU A 43 9.52 -10.80 -24.20
CA GLU A 43 9.80 -11.82 -23.17
C GLU A 43 8.59 -12.12 -22.27
N VAL A 44 7.52 -11.30 -22.36
CA VAL A 44 6.30 -11.45 -21.57
C VAL A 44 5.06 -11.45 -22.48
N ASN A 45 3.89 -11.75 -21.92
CA ASN A 45 2.64 -11.81 -22.67
C ASN A 45 1.82 -10.53 -22.45
N ASP A 46 2.34 -9.41 -22.94
CA ASP A 46 1.74 -8.06 -22.86
C ASP A 46 1.06 -7.60 -24.15
N ASP A 47 1.08 -8.42 -25.21
CA ASP A 47 0.53 -8.11 -26.56
C ASP A 47 -0.87 -7.49 -26.51
N GLU A 48 -1.67 -7.82 -25.48
CA GLU A 48 -3.00 -7.26 -25.30
C GLU A 48 -2.98 -5.75 -25.07
N PHE A 49 -1.92 -5.23 -24.45
CA PHE A 49 -1.74 -3.83 -24.05
C PHE A 49 -0.79 -3.06 -24.97
N THR A 50 -0.83 -3.34 -26.25
CA THR A 50 -0.08 -2.60 -27.28
C THR A 50 -1.00 -1.79 -28.18
N PRO A 51 -0.49 -0.80 -28.98
CA PRO A 51 -1.28 -0.06 -29.95
C PRO A 51 -1.97 -0.95 -30.99
N GLU A 52 -1.36 -2.05 -31.36
CA GLU A 52 -1.87 -3.04 -32.32
C GLU A 52 -2.71 -4.12 -31.67
N GLY A 53 -2.54 -4.34 -30.37
CA GLY A 53 -3.24 -5.36 -29.60
C GLY A 53 -4.73 -5.15 -29.47
N PRO A 54 -5.46 -6.14 -28.91
CA PRO A 54 -6.93 -6.09 -28.77
C PRO A 54 -7.46 -4.88 -28.04
N LYS A 55 -6.72 -4.36 -27.05
CA LYS A 55 -7.11 -3.18 -26.27
C LYS A 55 -6.78 -1.86 -26.98
N LYS A 56 -6.03 -1.91 -28.08
CA LYS A 56 -5.57 -0.69 -28.78
C LYS A 56 -4.95 0.31 -27.79
N TRP A 57 -4.06 -0.19 -26.94
CA TRP A 57 -3.43 0.57 -25.87
C TRP A 57 -2.35 1.49 -26.45
N ASN A 58 -2.62 2.76 -26.50
CA ASN A 58 -1.79 3.77 -27.14
C ASN A 58 -1.44 4.92 -26.20
N SER A 59 -0.58 5.83 -26.64
CA SER A 59 -0.10 6.97 -25.86
C SER A 59 -1.22 7.86 -25.29
N VAL A 60 -2.36 8.00 -25.99
CA VAL A 60 -3.50 8.80 -25.51
C VAL A 60 -4.17 8.13 -24.31
N LYS A 61 -4.39 6.81 -24.39
CA LYS A 61 -4.97 6.03 -23.30
C LYS A 61 -4.00 5.93 -22.11
N TYR A 62 -2.72 5.72 -22.40
CA TYR A 62 -1.64 5.74 -21.41
C TYR A 62 -1.61 7.07 -20.64
N ALA A 63 -1.55 8.19 -21.34
CA ALA A 63 -1.55 9.52 -20.72
C ALA A 63 -2.82 9.77 -19.90
N LYS A 64 -3.98 9.27 -20.36
CA LYS A 64 -5.22 9.35 -19.58
C LYS A 64 -5.11 8.58 -18.25
N LYS A 65 -4.59 7.36 -18.29
CA LYS A 65 -4.41 6.52 -17.07
C LYS A 65 -3.38 7.13 -16.14
N LEU A 66 -2.27 7.65 -16.68
CA LEU A 66 -1.24 8.37 -15.94
C LEU A 66 -1.84 9.56 -15.16
N GLY A 67 -2.60 10.42 -15.85
CA GLY A 67 -3.28 11.56 -15.22
C GLY A 67 -4.33 11.16 -14.18
N ASN A 68 -5.02 10.03 -14.39
CA ASN A 68 -5.96 9.49 -13.41
C ASN A 68 -5.23 8.98 -12.15
N THR A 69 -4.11 8.29 -12.32
CA THR A 69 -3.27 7.80 -11.20
C THR A 69 -2.69 8.97 -10.41
N GLU A 70 -2.11 9.98 -11.10
CA GLU A 70 -1.68 11.23 -10.47
C GLU A 70 -2.79 11.84 -9.62
N LYS A 71 -3.99 11.98 -10.19
CA LYS A 71 -5.13 12.56 -9.47
C LYS A 71 -5.48 11.83 -8.19
N VAL A 72 -5.52 10.49 -8.22
CA VAL A 72 -5.83 9.68 -7.04
C VAL A 72 -4.77 9.86 -5.96
N LEU A 73 -3.49 9.77 -6.31
CA LEU A 73 -2.38 9.89 -5.36
C LEU A 73 -2.32 11.28 -4.73
N LEU A 74 -2.60 12.34 -5.51
CA LEU A 74 -2.69 13.70 -4.99
C LEU A 74 -3.88 13.93 -4.07
N ASP A 75 -5.03 13.39 -4.42
CA ASP A 75 -6.21 13.52 -3.57
C ASP A 75 -6.00 12.78 -2.23
N ILE A 76 -5.19 11.70 -2.21
CA ILE A 76 -4.73 11.04 -0.97
C ILE A 76 -3.76 11.95 -0.19
N ALA A 77 -2.84 12.63 -0.89
CA ALA A 77 -1.95 13.61 -0.26
C ALA A 77 -2.74 14.75 0.39
N GLY A 78 -3.86 15.14 -0.22
CA GLY A 78 -4.76 16.19 0.27
C GLY A 78 -4.29 17.60 -0.05
N ILE A 79 -5.07 18.58 0.40
CA ILE A 79 -4.85 20.02 0.11
C ILE A 79 -3.47 20.49 0.60
N ASP A 80 -3.03 20.00 1.75
CA ASP A 80 -1.74 20.35 2.35
C ASP A 80 -0.54 19.72 1.64
N LYS A 81 -0.77 18.94 0.57
CA LYS A 81 0.25 18.17 -0.16
C LYS A 81 1.11 17.32 0.78
N ASP A 82 0.46 16.71 1.76
CA ASP A 82 1.09 15.78 2.68
C ASP A 82 1.27 14.42 1.99
N TYR A 83 2.28 14.39 1.11
CA TYR A 83 2.59 13.23 0.28
C TYR A 83 2.87 11.98 1.12
N PRO A 84 2.28 10.81 0.76
CA PRO A 84 2.59 9.55 1.42
C PRO A 84 4.10 9.29 1.44
N ILE A 85 4.61 8.78 2.57
CA ILE A 85 6.05 8.49 2.69
C ILE A 85 6.45 7.24 1.91
N VAL A 86 5.52 6.28 1.82
CA VAL A 86 5.65 5.04 1.06
C VAL A 86 4.33 4.75 0.36
N ILE A 87 4.42 4.43 -0.92
CA ILE A 87 3.32 3.96 -1.75
C ILE A 87 3.73 2.61 -2.32
N GLY A 88 3.07 1.54 -1.89
CA GLY A 88 3.14 0.23 -2.55
C GLY A 88 2.14 0.18 -3.69
N VAL A 89 2.54 -0.41 -4.80
CA VAL A 89 1.66 -0.61 -5.97
C VAL A 89 1.73 -2.04 -6.46
N SER A 90 0.69 -2.46 -7.17
CA SER A 90 0.66 -3.70 -7.94
C SER A 90 0.07 -3.48 -9.32
N GLU A 91 0.26 -4.46 -10.19
CA GLU A 91 -0.15 -4.41 -11.59
C GLU A 91 0.48 -3.25 -12.37
N VAL A 92 1.73 -3.00 -12.13
CA VAL A 92 2.59 -2.14 -12.94
C VAL A 92 3.51 -3.02 -13.76
N GLU A 93 3.68 -2.70 -15.05
CA GLU A 93 4.50 -3.49 -15.94
C GLU A 93 5.98 -3.39 -15.62
N ASN A 94 6.50 -2.17 -15.57
CA ASN A 94 7.93 -1.95 -15.48
C ASN A 94 8.29 -0.66 -14.74
N ARG A 95 9.60 -0.44 -14.62
CA ARG A 95 10.15 0.74 -13.96
C ARG A 95 9.81 2.05 -14.67
N SER A 96 9.71 2.04 -16.03
CA SER A 96 9.46 3.28 -16.79
C SER A 96 8.07 3.85 -16.49
N VAL A 97 7.05 3.00 -16.32
CA VAL A 97 5.71 3.43 -15.89
C VAL A 97 5.75 4.13 -14.53
N LEU A 98 6.54 3.60 -13.59
CA LEU A 98 6.72 4.22 -12.27
C LEU A 98 7.46 5.56 -12.35
N GLU A 99 8.47 5.66 -13.21
CA GLU A 99 9.21 6.90 -13.47
C GLU A 99 8.29 7.97 -14.05
N ASP A 100 7.41 7.60 -14.97
CA ASP A 100 6.39 8.50 -15.51
C ASP A 100 5.42 8.99 -14.44
N ILE A 101 4.96 8.10 -13.54
CA ILE A 101 4.06 8.48 -12.43
C ILE A 101 4.72 9.54 -11.53
N ILE A 102 5.95 9.30 -11.07
CA ILE A 102 6.64 10.23 -10.15
C ILE A 102 7.10 11.51 -10.85
N ALA A 103 7.27 11.50 -12.18
CA ALA A 103 7.65 12.65 -12.97
C ALA A 103 6.46 13.56 -13.35
N THR A 104 5.22 13.13 -13.13
CA THR A 104 4.07 14.01 -13.40
C THR A 104 4.18 15.32 -12.62
N PRO A 105 3.73 16.46 -13.19
CA PRO A 105 3.99 17.79 -12.61
C PRO A 105 3.55 17.95 -11.16
N LYS A 106 2.54 17.19 -10.74
CA LYS A 106 2.00 17.30 -9.38
C LYS A 106 2.57 16.24 -8.43
N MET A 107 3.13 15.13 -8.92
CA MET A 107 3.83 14.14 -8.09
C MET A 107 5.31 14.50 -7.90
N ALA A 108 5.94 15.15 -8.87
CA ALA A 108 7.35 15.53 -8.81
C ALA A 108 7.77 16.27 -7.51
N PRO A 109 6.96 17.20 -6.95
CA PRO A 109 7.29 17.83 -5.65
C PRO A 109 7.36 16.85 -4.46
N GLY A 110 6.78 15.64 -4.58
CA GLY A 110 6.89 14.58 -3.58
C GLY A 110 8.30 13.97 -3.49
N ASN A 111 9.16 14.22 -4.48
CA ASN A 111 10.56 13.75 -4.56
C ASN A 111 10.70 12.24 -4.30
N TYR A 112 9.89 11.44 -4.99
CA TYR A 112 9.90 9.99 -4.84
C TYR A 112 11.11 9.32 -5.47
N ARG A 113 11.51 8.18 -4.87
CA ARG A 113 12.40 7.18 -5.46
C ARG A 113 11.65 5.88 -5.62
N ILE A 114 12.16 4.98 -6.46
CA ILE A 114 11.51 3.73 -6.84
C ILE A 114 12.36 2.55 -6.38
N SER A 115 11.70 1.54 -5.78
CA SER A 115 12.21 0.19 -5.61
C SER A 115 11.31 -0.74 -6.40
N HIS A 116 11.84 -1.30 -7.48
CA HIS A 116 11.15 -2.19 -8.42
C HIS A 116 12.08 -3.30 -8.90
N TYR A 117 11.53 -4.46 -9.11
CA TYR A 117 12.19 -5.66 -9.63
C TYR A 117 11.22 -6.42 -10.53
N ASP A 118 11.72 -6.87 -11.68
CA ASP A 118 10.94 -7.72 -12.59
C ASP A 118 10.74 -9.10 -11.96
N SER A 119 9.52 -9.60 -12.05
CA SER A 119 9.12 -10.92 -11.55
C SER A 119 8.86 -11.89 -12.71
N PRO A 120 8.80 -13.20 -12.48
CA PRO A 120 8.57 -14.17 -13.55
C PRO A 120 7.09 -14.32 -13.94
N GLU A 121 6.24 -13.37 -13.58
CA GLU A 121 4.82 -13.40 -13.94
C GLU A 121 4.65 -13.29 -15.46
N ALA A 122 3.80 -14.14 -16.02
CA ALA A 122 3.74 -14.34 -17.47
C ALA A 122 3.25 -13.11 -18.26
N ARG A 123 2.43 -12.25 -17.64
CA ARG A 123 1.94 -11.01 -18.27
C ARG A 123 2.91 -9.83 -18.12
N GLY A 124 3.99 -10.00 -17.33
CA GLY A 124 4.93 -8.93 -17.04
C GLY A 124 4.40 -7.86 -16.07
N VAL A 125 3.44 -8.20 -15.20
CA VAL A 125 3.00 -7.25 -14.17
C VAL A 125 3.64 -7.52 -12.83
N ASP A 126 4.08 -6.46 -12.17
CA ASP A 126 4.87 -6.50 -10.97
C ASP A 126 4.23 -5.77 -9.78
N VAL A 127 4.96 -5.80 -8.67
CA VAL A 127 4.74 -4.96 -7.50
C VAL A 127 5.95 -4.07 -7.30
N ALA A 128 5.72 -2.87 -6.75
CA ALA A 128 6.79 -1.91 -6.52
C ALA A 128 6.51 -0.98 -5.35
N PHE A 129 7.55 -0.26 -4.95
CA PHE A 129 7.44 0.86 -4.03
C PHE A 129 7.86 2.17 -4.69
N MET A 130 7.12 3.23 -4.38
CA MET A 130 7.58 4.61 -4.48
C MET A 130 7.72 5.16 -3.05
N TYR A 131 8.87 5.71 -2.70
CA TYR A 131 9.15 6.18 -1.34
C TYR A 131 9.83 7.54 -1.34
N ARG A 132 9.66 8.30 -0.25
CA ARG A 132 10.27 9.61 -0.07
C ARG A 132 11.58 9.49 0.72
N PRO A 133 12.74 9.72 0.09
CA PRO A 133 14.05 9.53 0.72
C PRO A 133 14.37 10.57 1.79
N ASP A 134 13.66 11.69 1.82
CA ASP A 134 13.77 12.70 2.89
C ASP A 134 13.22 12.21 4.23
N VAL A 135 12.26 11.24 4.21
CA VAL A 135 11.61 10.67 5.39
C VAL A 135 12.06 9.22 5.64
N PHE A 136 11.91 8.34 4.64
CA PHE A 136 12.35 6.96 4.74
C PHE A 136 13.78 6.83 4.19
N LYS A 137 14.73 6.60 5.09
CA LYS A 137 16.14 6.40 4.72
C LYS A 137 16.35 4.95 4.33
N LEU A 138 16.29 4.67 3.03
CA LEU A 138 16.49 3.32 2.49
C LEU A 138 17.91 2.83 2.75
N GLU A 139 18.05 1.64 3.34
CA GLU A 139 19.31 0.93 3.55
C GLU A 139 19.49 -0.22 2.58
N GLY A 140 18.37 -0.80 2.11
CA GLY A 140 18.40 -1.84 1.11
C GLY A 140 17.00 -2.27 0.65
N SER A 141 16.98 -3.00 -0.45
CA SER A 141 15.77 -3.62 -0.99
C SER A 141 16.12 -4.90 -1.75
N ALA A 142 15.17 -5.83 -1.84
CA ALA A 142 15.34 -7.08 -2.58
C ALA A 142 13.99 -7.68 -2.99
N PRO A 143 13.92 -8.37 -4.14
CA PRO A 143 12.81 -9.24 -4.46
C PRO A 143 12.98 -10.57 -3.73
N ILE A 144 11.88 -11.17 -3.29
CA ILE A 144 11.85 -12.52 -2.75
C ILE A 144 10.93 -13.34 -3.62
N ARG A 145 11.49 -14.39 -4.24
CA ARG A 145 10.73 -15.30 -5.11
C ARG A 145 9.55 -15.87 -4.36
N THR A 146 8.34 -15.65 -4.87
CA THR A 146 7.13 -16.28 -4.34
C THR A 146 7.18 -17.79 -4.61
N GLN A 147 6.99 -18.57 -3.55
CA GLN A 147 7.04 -20.02 -3.59
C GLN A 147 5.72 -20.63 -3.10
N ILE A 148 5.20 -21.56 -3.90
CA ILE A 148 4.05 -22.37 -3.51
C ILE A 148 4.55 -23.82 -3.48
N PRO A 149 4.75 -24.41 -2.29
CA PRO A 149 5.43 -25.72 -2.17
C PRO A 149 4.78 -26.84 -2.99
N SER A 150 3.45 -26.84 -3.12
CA SER A 150 2.71 -27.80 -3.95
C SER A 150 2.80 -27.54 -5.46
N LEU A 151 3.33 -26.40 -5.87
CA LEU A 151 3.44 -25.98 -7.28
C LEU A 151 4.82 -25.36 -7.55
N PRO A 152 5.91 -26.14 -7.52
CA PRO A 152 7.28 -25.59 -7.53
C PRO A 152 7.63 -24.80 -8.81
N ASN A 153 6.92 -25.03 -9.90
CA ASN A 153 7.14 -24.33 -11.18
C ASN A 153 6.10 -23.21 -11.43
N PHE A 154 5.28 -22.88 -10.43
CA PHE A 154 4.28 -21.82 -10.58
C PHE A 154 4.95 -20.45 -10.63
N LYS A 155 4.79 -19.77 -11.75
CA LYS A 155 5.30 -18.41 -11.97
C LYS A 155 4.25 -17.39 -11.53
N THR A 156 4.63 -16.47 -10.68
CA THR A 156 3.78 -15.37 -10.20
C THR A 156 4.67 -14.21 -9.77
N ARG A 157 4.06 -13.10 -9.34
CA ARG A 157 4.78 -11.92 -8.84
C ARG A 157 5.63 -12.27 -7.61
N ASP A 158 6.81 -11.71 -7.55
CA ASP A 158 7.66 -11.78 -6.37
C ASP A 158 7.13 -10.89 -5.23
N ILE A 159 7.54 -11.16 -4.01
CA ILE A 159 7.35 -10.25 -2.89
C ILE A 159 8.49 -9.23 -2.94
N SER A 160 8.19 -7.96 -3.19
CA SER A 160 9.20 -6.90 -3.11
C SER A 160 9.35 -6.43 -1.67
N THR A 161 10.61 -6.28 -1.24
CA THR A 161 10.95 -5.85 0.12
C THR A 161 11.87 -4.63 0.10
N MET A 162 11.74 -3.77 1.11
CA MET A 162 12.69 -2.69 1.38
C MET A 162 12.83 -2.46 2.89
N TRP A 163 14.02 -2.05 3.34
CA TRP A 163 14.28 -1.76 4.74
C TRP A 163 15.14 -0.51 4.90
N GLY A 164 15.05 0.09 6.06
CA GLY A 164 15.71 1.34 6.40
C GLY A 164 15.13 1.97 7.64
N THR A 165 15.22 3.29 7.79
CA THR A 165 14.76 3.99 8.98
C THR A 165 13.78 5.14 8.68
N ILE A 166 12.84 5.35 9.60
CA ILE A 166 11.98 6.54 9.69
C ILE A 166 12.21 7.16 11.08
N ASP A 167 12.60 8.43 11.14
CA ASP A 167 12.96 9.11 12.40
C ASP A 167 13.99 8.34 13.26
N GLY A 168 14.87 7.57 12.61
CA GLY A 168 15.88 6.74 13.29
C GLY A 168 15.38 5.39 13.79
N GLU A 169 14.09 5.07 13.63
CA GLU A 169 13.52 3.77 14.00
C GLU A 169 13.55 2.80 12.80
N PRO A 170 13.90 1.52 13.00
CA PRO A 170 14.02 0.55 11.92
C PRO A 170 12.65 0.12 11.40
N PHE A 171 12.51 0.14 10.07
CA PHE A 171 11.32 -0.31 9.35
C PHE A 171 11.67 -1.33 8.28
N PHE A 172 10.76 -2.28 8.07
CA PHE A 172 10.79 -3.26 6.99
C PHE A 172 9.43 -3.25 6.28
N PHE A 173 9.44 -3.02 4.98
CA PHE A 173 8.24 -3.00 4.14
C PHE A 173 8.21 -4.22 3.23
N MET A 174 7.04 -4.81 3.05
CA MET A 174 6.75 -5.84 2.05
C MET A 174 5.58 -5.39 1.19
N VAL A 175 5.68 -5.55 -0.13
CA VAL A 175 4.53 -5.45 -1.04
C VAL A 175 4.41 -6.73 -1.85
N ALA A 176 3.18 -7.23 -1.99
CA ALA A 176 2.88 -8.45 -2.69
C ALA A 176 1.56 -8.35 -3.47
N HIS A 177 1.45 -9.12 -4.55
CA HIS A 177 0.18 -9.35 -5.21
C HIS A 177 -0.04 -10.86 -5.27
N TRP A 178 -0.91 -11.36 -4.40
CA TRP A 178 -1.14 -12.79 -4.22
C TRP A 178 -1.87 -13.41 -5.42
N PRO A 179 -1.79 -14.75 -5.60
CA PRO A 179 -2.53 -15.43 -6.66
C PRO A 179 -4.02 -15.14 -6.60
N SER A 180 -4.59 -14.80 -7.76
CA SER A 180 -6.01 -14.49 -7.87
C SER A 180 -6.90 -15.70 -7.55
N ARG A 181 -8.21 -15.45 -7.40
CA ARG A 181 -9.24 -16.48 -7.22
C ARG A 181 -9.61 -17.21 -8.53
N LEU A 182 -8.70 -17.20 -9.53
CA LEU A 182 -8.91 -17.90 -10.80
C LEU A 182 -9.14 -19.41 -10.56
N GLY A 183 -10.23 -19.94 -11.14
CA GLY A 183 -10.68 -21.30 -10.90
C GLY A 183 -11.59 -21.47 -9.67
N GLY A 184 -11.88 -20.39 -8.94
CA GLY A 184 -12.73 -20.36 -7.75
C GLY A 184 -11.95 -20.05 -6.47
N LYS A 185 -12.65 -19.48 -5.50
CA LYS A 185 -12.06 -19.07 -4.22
C LYS A 185 -11.38 -20.25 -3.52
N ASP A 186 -12.14 -21.32 -3.29
CA ASP A 186 -11.70 -22.49 -2.52
C ASP A 186 -10.60 -23.27 -3.26
N ALA A 187 -10.75 -23.46 -4.58
CA ALA A 187 -9.79 -24.18 -5.41
C ALA A 187 -8.41 -23.51 -5.49
N SER A 188 -8.34 -22.20 -5.26
CA SER A 188 -7.10 -21.40 -5.32
C SER A 188 -6.58 -20.97 -3.94
N GLU A 189 -7.34 -21.17 -2.86
CA GLU A 189 -7.05 -20.68 -1.50
C GLU A 189 -5.68 -21.14 -0.98
N PHE A 190 -5.31 -22.42 -1.21
CA PHE A 190 -4.03 -22.96 -0.77
C PHE A 190 -2.81 -22.17 -1.29
N LYS A 191 -2.95 -21.53 -2.48
CA LYS A 191 -1.89 -20.68 -3.05
C LYS A 191 -1.70 -19.42 -2.22
N ARG A 192 -2.81 -18.79 -1.83
CA ARG A 192 -2.78 -17.56 -1.01
C ARG A 192 -2.34 -17.85 0.42
N ILE A 193 -2.77 -18.98 1.00
CA ILE A 193 -2.25 -19.44 2.30
C ILE A 193 -0.73 -19.59 2.24
N ALA A 194 -0.19 -20.27 1.22
CA ALA A 194 1.26 -20.48 1.07
C ALA A 194 2.05 -19.16 0.99
N VAL A 195 1.51 -18.15 0.27
CA VAL A 195 2.15 -16.82 0.19
C VAL A 195 2.04 -16.08 1.53
N GLY A 196 0.90 -16.14 2.21
CA GLY A 196 0.72 -15.59 3.55
C GLY A 196 1.73 -16.16 4.55
N GLU A 197 1.89 -17.50 4.58
CA GLU A 197 2.90 -18.19 5.37
C GLU A 197 4.34 -17.77 5.01
N GLN A 198 4.62 -17.57 3.71
CA GLN A 198 5.93 -17.11 3.28
C GLN A 198 6.22 -15.69 3.81
N MET A 199 5.26 -14.77 3.69
CA MET A 199 5.40 -13.42 4.24
C MET A 199 5.54 -13.44 5.77
N ARG A 200 4.85 -14.37 6.45
CA ARG A 200 5.01 -14.58 7.90
C ARG A 200 6.43 -15.01 8.23
N ARG A 201 6.98 -16.02 7.53
CA ARG A 201 8.38 -16.48 7.74
C ARG A 201 9.40 -15.38 7.47
N ILE A 202 9.18 -14.52 6.47
CA ILE A 202 10.05 -13.35 6.21
C ILE A 202 10.03 -12.42 7.43
N ALA A 203 8.85 -12.08 7.92
CA ALA A 203 8.70 -11.21 9.09
C ALA A 203 9.36 -11.80 10.35
N ASP A 204 9.18 -13.10 10.61
CA ASP A 204 9.81 -13.80 11.74
C ASP A 204 11.34 -13.73 11.64
N SER A 205 11.88 -13.89 10.43
CA SER A 205 13.33 -13.78 10.19
C SER A 205 13.85 -12.37 10.47
N VAL A 206 13.13 -11.34 10.06
CA VAL A 206 13.46 -9.93 10.33
C VAL A 206 13.44 -9.64 11.82
N LEU A 207 12.36 -10.03 12.51
CA LEU A 207 12.20 -9.79 13.95
C LEU A 207 13.19 -10.59 14.79
N LYS A 208 13.61 -11.75 14.32
CA LYS A 208 14.69 -12.54 14.97
C LYS A 208 16.04 -11.82 14.94
N VAL A 209 16.34 -11.10 13.85
CA VAL A 209 17.57 -10.30 13.71
C VAL A 209 17.47 -9.02 14.54
N ASN A 210 16.36 -8.30 14.43
CA ASN A 210 16.14 -7.08 15.21
C ASN A 210 14.66 -6.98 15.64
N PRO A 211 14.34 -7.34 16.90
CA PRO A 211 12.96 -7.28 17.42
C PRO A 211 12.35 -5.87 17.45
N ALA A 212 13.17 -4.80 17.34
CA ALA A 212 12.67 -3.44 17.28
C ALA A 212 12.18 -3.03 15.89
N THR A 213 12.45 -3.84 14.85
CA THR A 213 12.03 -3.52 13.48
C THR A 213 10.51 -3.52 13.36
N LYS A 214 9.97 -2.40 12.92
CA LYS A 214 8.55 -2.22 12.63
C LYS A 214 8.26 -2.70 11.22
N ILE A 215 7.33 -3.67 11.08
CA ILE A 215 7.04 -4.28 9.79
C ILE A 215 5.69 -3.79 9.28
N VAL A 216 5.67 -3.38 8.00
CA VAL A 216 4.45 -3.03 7.27
C VAL A 216 4.39 -3.90 6.01
N ALA A 217 3.40 -4.78 5.93
CA ALA A 217 3.15 -5.62 4.76
C ALA A 217 1.86 -5.18 4.08
N MET A 218 1.92 -4.96 2.77
CA MET A 218 0.79 -4.44 2.00
C MET A 218 0.64 -5.19 0.68
N GLY A 219 -0.53 -5.09 0.07
CA GLY A 219 -0.76 -5.69 -1.23
C GLY A 219 -2.22 -5.89 -1.58
N ASP A 220 -2.42 -6.31 -2.82
CA ASP A 220 -3.62 -7.01 -3.23
C ASP A 220 -3.45 -8.48 -2.85
N PHE A 221 -4.07 -8.87 -1.74
CA PHE A 221 -3.95 -10.22 -1.23
C PHE A 221 -4.98 -11.18 -1.84
N ASN A 222 -5.86 -10.68 -2.73
CA ASN A 222 -6.91 -11.45 -3.38
C ASN A 222 -7.82 -12.23 -2.39
N ASP A 223 -7.74 -11.89 -1.12
CA ASP A 223 -8.56 -12.42 -0.02
C ASP A 223 -8.95 -11.30 0.96
N ASP A 224 -10.09 -11.48 1.58
CA ASP A 224 -10.58 -10.57 2.62
C ASP A 224 -9.79 -10.76 3.94
N PRO A 225 -9.73 -9.76 4.81
CA PRO A 225 -9.09 -9.87 6.14
C PRO A 225 -9.63 -10.99 7.04
N THR A 226 -10.74 -11.62 6.65
CA THR A 226 -11.40 -12.72 7.35
C THR A 226 -11.09 -14.10 6.77
N ASP A 227 -10.36 -14.16 5.65
CA ASP A 227 -10.06 -15.42 4.98
C ASP A 227 -8.88 -16.18 5.64
N PRO A 228 -8.79 -17.50 5.49
CA PRO A 228 -7.76 -18.33 6.10
C PRO A 228 -6.33 -17.88 5.78
N SER A 229 -6.08 -17.43 4.54
CA SER A 229 -4.77 -16.91 4.13
C SER A 229 -4.28 -15.74 4.98
N MET A 230 -5.21 -14.90 5.44
CA MET A 230 -4.93 -13.74 6.30
C MET A 230 -4.85 -14.15 7.78
N LEU A 231 -5.83 -14.92 8.26
CA LEU A 231 -5.95 -15.27 9.68
C LEU A 231 -4.95 -16.35 10.12
N GLU A 232 -4.71 -17.34 9.27
CA GLU A 232 -3.85 -18.51 9.55
C GLU A 232 -2.52 -18.38 8.83
N GLY A 233 -2.52 -18.16 7.51
CA GLY A 233 -1.30 -18.06 6.71
C GLY A 233 -0.41 -16.91 7.14
N LEU A 234 -0.90 -15.69 7.10
CA LEU A 234 -0.17 -14.50 7.54
C LEU A 234 -0.21 -14.28 9.07
N ASN A 235 -1.13 -14.93 9.75
CA ASN A 235 -1.39 -14.77 11.20
C ASN A 235 -1.73 -13.33 11.58
N ALA A 236 -2.56 -12.66 10.79
CA ALA A 236 -2.98 -11.28 11.03
C ALA A 236 -4.18 -11.22 11.99
N LYS A 237 -3.97 -10.72 13.18
CA LYS A 237 -5.00 -10.64 14.22
C LYS A 237 -5.99 -9.50 13.95
N PRO A 238 -7.30 -9.73 14.16
CA PRO A 238 -8.34 -8.71 13.93
C PRO A 238 -8.45 -7.66 15.05
N LYS A 239 -7.92 -7.92 16.23
CA LYS A 239 -8.11 -7.05 17.42
C LYS A 239 -6.77 -6.79 18.12
N VAL A 240 -6.53 -5.53 18.45
CA VAL A 240 -5.31 -5.09 19.16
C VAL A 240 -5.11 -5.84 20.49
N LYS A 241 -6.19 -6.11 21.23
CA LYS A 241 -6.11 -6.80 22.52
C LYS A 241 -5.65 -8.27 22.44
N ASP A 242 -5.70 -8.86 21.26
CA ASP A 242 -5.35 -10.28 21.04
C ASP A 242 -3.90 -10.43 20.50
N LEU A 243 -3.18 -9.30 20.31
CA LEU A 243 -1.82 -9.31 19.81
C LEU A 243 -0.82 -9.83 20.84
N GLN A 244 0.07 -10.69 20.35
CA GLN A 244 1.26 -11.14 21.06
C GLN A 244 2.51 -10.62 20.34
N PRO A 245 3.68 -10.53 21.01
CA PRO A 245 4.93 -10.15 20.37
C PRO A 245 5.19 -10.98 19.12
N GLY A 246 5.45 -10.29 18.01
CA GLY A 246 5.66 -10.91 16.70
C GLY A 246 4.41 -11.05 15.83
N ASP A 247 3.20 -10.90 16.36
CA ASP A 247 1.97 -10.97 15.56
C ASP A 247 1.85 -9.80 14.55
N PHE A 248 1.06 -10.04 13.50
CA PHE A 248 0.52 -8.97 12.69
C PHE A 248 -0.86 -8.53 13.18
N PHE A 249 -1.12 -7.23 13.07
CA PHE A 249 -2.45 -6.64 13.22
C PHE A 249 -3.04 -6.32 11.85
N SER A 250 -4.32 -6.65 11.63
CA SER A 250 -5.09 -6.27 10.44
C SER A 250 -5.98 -5.06 10.72
N PRO A 251 -5.58 -3.83 10.35
CA PRO A 251 -6.40 -2.63 10.48
C PRO A 251 -7.70 -2.67 9.68
N PHE A 252 -7.73 -3.49 8.62
CA PHE A 252 -8.82 -3.55 7.65
C PHE A 252 -9.91 -4.56 8.00
N HIS A 253 -9.69 -5.45 8.96
CA HIS A 253 -10.74 -6.37 9.43
C HIS A 253 -11.98 -5.61 9.92
N ALA A 254 -11.79 -4.54 10.71
CA ALA A 254 -12.90 -3.72 11.20
C ALA A 254 -13.55 -2.88 10.08
N VAL A 255 -12.77 -2.51 9.05
CA VAL A 255 -13.23 -1.77 7.87
C VAL A 255 -14.15 -2.65 7.01
N LEU A 256 -13.74 -3.90 6.75
CA LEU A 256 -14.59 -4.88 6.07
C LEU A 256 -15.90 -5.14 6.84
N ARG A 257 -15.81 -5.33 8.16
CA ARG A 257 -17.00 -5.54 9.02
C ARG A 257 -17.95 -4.34 9.05
N ALA A 258 -17.48 -3.17 8.65
CA ALA A 258 -18.31 -1.97 8.45
C ALA A 258 -18.91 -1.86 7.04
N GLY A 259 -18.75 -2.89 6.19
CA GLY A 259 -19.31 -2.96 4.84
C GLY A 259 -18.51 -2.17 3.80
N MET A 260 -17.25 -1.83 4.09
CA MET A 260 -16.36 -1.19 3.11
C MET A 260 -15.50 -2.24 2.40
N GLY A 261 -15.29 -2.03 1.09
CA GLY A 261 -14.44 -2.88 0.27
C GLY A 261 -13.61 -2.05 -0.71
N THR A 262 -12.67 -2.71 -1.37
CA THR A 262 -11.76 -2.12 -2.35
C THR A 262 -11.99 -2.60 -3.77
N LEU A 263 -12.63 -3.75 -3.94
CA LEU A 263 -12.98 -4.35 -5.22
C LEU A 263 -14.45 -4.79 -5.20
N ALA A 264 -15.16 -4.68 -6.32
CA ALA A 264 -16.51 -5.19 -6.48
C ALA A 264 -16.56 -6.31 -7.54
N TYR A 265 -17.11 -7.46 -7.16
CA TYR A 265 -17.31 -8.60 -8.04
C TYR A 265 -18.58 -9.36 -7.66
N GLY A 266 -19.40 -9.75 -8.67
CA GLY A 266 -20.66 -10.51 -8.44
C GLY A 266 -21.62 -9.80 -7.47
N ASP A 267 -21.73 -8.46 -7.58
CA ASP A 267 -22.52 -7.57 -6.73
C ASP A 267 -22.13 -7.55 -5.23
N ALA A 268 -20.95 -8.09 -4.91
CA ALA A 268 -20.36 -8.01 -3.58
C ALA A 268 -19.08 -7.16 -3.57
N TRP A 269 -18.89 -6.41 -2.48
CA TRP A 269 -17.65 -5.72 -2.20
C TRP A 269 -16.73 -6.59 -1.34
N ASN A 270 -15.53 -6.84 -1.85
CA ASN A 270 -14.43 -7.49 -1.12
C ASN A 270 -13.38 -6.45 -0.75
N LEU A 271 -12.55 -6.76 0.24
CA LEU A 271 -11.46 -5.92 0.69
C LEU A 271 -10.14 -6.68 0.50
N PHE A 272 -9.67 -6.76 -0.77
CA PHE A 272 -8.47 -7.49 -1.15
C PHE A 272 -7.19 -6.69 -0.94
N ASP A 273 -7.30 -5.37 -1.04
CA ASP A 273 -6.20 -4.43 -0.83
C ASP A 273 -6.03 -4.19 0.67
N ASN A 274 -4.92 -4.63 1.21
CA ASN A 274 -4.67 -4.65 2.64
C ASN A 274 -3.31 -4.04 3.00
N ILE A 275 -3.22 -3.49 4.22
CA ILE A 275 -1.98 -3.16 4.90
C ILE A 275 -2.06 -3.76 6.29
N VAL A 276 -1.17 -4.69 6.62
CA VAL A 276 -1.03 -5.24 7.96
C VAL A 276 0.28 -4.76 8.59
N VAL A 277 0.32 -4.66 9.90
CA VAL A 277 1.47 -4.11 10.61
C VAL A 277 1.87 -5.01 11.78
N SER A 278 3.16 -5.05 12.10
CA SER A 278 3.66 -5.81 13.25
C SER A 278 3.13 -5.25 14.58
N GLU A 279 3.03 -6.12 15.57
CA GLU A 279 2.55 -5.79 16.91
C GLU A 279 3.30 -4.61 17.53
N ASN A 280 4.63 -4.56 17.39
CA ASN A 280 5.47 -3.48 17.94
C ASN A 280 5.24 -2.11 17.30
N LEU A 281 4.57 -2.02 16.13
CA LEU A 281 4.09 -0.75 15.57
C LEU A 281 2.73 -0.33 16.18
N VAL A 282 1.96 -1.28 16.70
CA VAL A 282 0.67 -1.01 17.37
C VAL A 282 0.88 -0.65 18.85
N ASN A 283 1.65 -1.48 19.55
CA ASN A 283 1.95 -1.37 20.97
C ASN A 283 3.31 -0.69 21.23
N ALA A 284 3.70 0.25 20.36
CA ALA A 284 4.95 0.99 20.47
C ALA A 284 5.05 1.75 21.81
N LYS A 285 6.27 1.91 22.31
CA LYS A 285 6.55 2.65 23.54
C LYS A 285 6.23 4.14 23.38
N PRO A 286 5.99 4.87 24.47
CA PRO A 286 5.81 6.32 24.41
C PRO A 286 7.00 7.01 23.70
N GLY A 287 6.70 7.89 22.73
CA GLY A 287 7.70 8.60 21.94
C GLY A 287 8.20 7.86 20.69
N GLU A 288 7.86 6.59 20.52
CA GLU A 288 8.13 5.84 19.29
C GLU A 288 7.01 6.01 18.27
N LEU A 289 7.33 5.79 17.00
CA LEU A 289 6.38 5.74 15.89
C LEU A 289 5.43 4.54 16.08
N ARG A 290 4.14 4.82 15.93
CA ARG A 290 3.07 3.83 16.09
C ARG A 290 1.96 4.01 15.07
N LEU A 291 1.18 2.96 14.87
CA LEU A 291 -0.06 3.03 14.10
C LEU A 291 -1.05 3.97 14.79
N VAL A 292 -1.51 4.99 14.05
CA VAL A 292 -2.48 5.96 14.55
C VAL A 292 -3.72 6.02 13.66
N ARG A 293 -4.83 6.50 14.19
CA ARG A 293 -6.05 6.71 13.40
C ARG A 293 -5.96 8.03 12.63
N ALA A 294 -6.56 8.06 11.44
CA ALA A 294 -6.79 9.30 10.75
C ALA A 294 -7.64 10.26 11.61
N PRO A 295 -7.45 11.58 11.52
CA PRO A 295 -8.31 12.54 12.19
C PRO A 295 -9.79 12.28 11.89
N GLY A 296 -10.61 12.13 12.93
CA GLY A 296 -12.05 11.84 12.83
C GLY A 296 -12.41 10.40 12.46
N SER A 297 -11.44 9.51 12.21
CA SER A 297 -11.69 8.09 11.92
C SER A 297 -11.72 7.26 13.20
N LYS A 298 -12.68 6.32 13.27
CA LYS A 298 -12.69 5.28 14.30
C LYS A 298 -11.84 4.06 13.93
N TYR A 299 -11.35 3.98 12.68
CA TYR A 299 -10.57 2.88 12.14
C TYR A 299 -9.10 3.28 12.00
N TYR A 300 -8.20 2.30 12.08
CA TYR A 300 -6.79 2.46 11.75
C TYR A 300 -6.54 2.36 10.24
N GLY A 301 -7.25 1.44 9.55
CA GLY A 301 -7.23 1.32 8.10
C GLY A 301 -8.24 2.26 7.45
N ASN A 302 -7.92 2.77 6.28
CA ASN A 302 -8.75 3.70 5.53
C ASN A 302 -8.84 3.26 4.06
N VAL A 303 -10.05 3.31 3.49
CA VAL A 303 -10.31 3.11 2.06
C VAL A 303 -10.55 4.46 1.41
N PHE A 304 -9.75 4.80 0.41
CA PHE A 304 -9.82 6.09 -0.28
C PHE A 304 -10.84 6.06 -1.42
N LYS A 305 -12.12 6.01 -1.10
CA LYS A 305 -13.21 5.99 -2.08
C LYS A 305 -13.71 7.40 -2.37
N ARG A 306 -13.75 7.78 -3.67
CA ARG A 306 -14.29 9.05 -4.14
C ARG A 306 -15.32 8.82 -5.24
N ASN A 307 -16.28 9.72 -5.37
CA ASN A 307 -17.38 9.61 -6.34
C ASN A 307 -16.90 9.49 -7.79
N TYR A 308 -15.76 10.11 -8.13
CA TYR A 308 -15.21 10.05 -9.48
C TYR A 308 -14.56 8.69 -9.80
N MET A 309 -14.22 7.90 -8.78
CA MET A 309 -13.66 6.55 -8.92
C MET A 309 -14.74 5.48 -9.09
N ILE A 310 -16.01 5.85 -9.10
CA ILE A 310 -17.14 4.91 -9.09
C ILE A 310 -17.94 5.06 -10.39
N GLN A 311 -18.22 3.93 -11.01
CA GLN A 311 -19.07 3.83 -12.19
C GLN A 311 -20.47 4.35 -11.87
N ARG A 312 -20.95 5.34 -12.64
CA ARG A 312 -22.23 6.01 -12.36
C ARG A 312 -23.41 5.35 -13.06
N GLU A 313 -23.16 4.67 -14.17
CA GLU A 313 -24.20 4.15 -15.08
C GLU A 313 -23.82 2.78 -15.63
N GLY A 314 -24.79 2.09 -16.27
CA GLY A 314 -24.60 0.82 -16.93
C GLY A 314 -24.56 -0.38 -15.96
N GLN A 315 -24.16 -1.53 -16.50
CA GLN A 315 -24.15 -2.81 -15.81
C GLN A 315 -23.32 -2.81 -14.51
N PHE A 316 -22.21 -2.05 -14.48
CA PHE A 316 -21.31 -1.97 -13.35
C PHE A 316 -21.51 -0.71 -12.49
N LYS A 317 -22.75 -0.15 -12.51
CA LYS A 317 -23.07 1.00 -11.66
C LYS A 317 -22.77 0.69 -10.20
N GLY A 318 -22.02 1.57 -9.56
CA GLY A 318 -21.62 1.40 -8.14
C GLY A 318 -20.29 0.70 -7.94
N TYR A 319 -19.70 0.06 -8.96
CA TYR A 319 -18.37 -0.55 -8.94
C TYR A 319 -17.27 0.50 -9.11
N PRO A 320 -16.00 0.16 -8.81
CA PRO A 320 -14.89 1.00 -9.22
C PRO A 320 -14.92 1.24 -10.73
N LEU A 321 -14.61 2.48 -11.15
CA LEU A 321 -14.52 2.86 -12.56
C LEU A 321 -13.16 2.41 -13.10
N ARG A 322 -13.17 1.22 -13.72
CA ARG A 322 -11.98 0.55 -14.26
C ARG A 322 -11.52 1.12 -15.59
N THR A 323 -10.30 0.78 -15.96
CA THR A 323 -9.68 1.20 -17.23
C THR A 323 -10.39 0.58 -18.43
N TYR A 324 -10.74 -0.71 -18.35
CA TYR A 324 -11.41 -1.45 -19.41
C TYR A 324 -12.56 -2.32 -18.90
N VAL A 325 -13.55 -2.52 -19.74
CA VAL A 325 -14.54 -3.61 -19.66
C VAL A 325 -14.40 -4.45 -20.94
N GLY A 326 -13.85 -5.66 -20.81
CA GLY A 326 -13.36 -6.41 -21.97
C GLY A 326 -12.34 -5.60 -22.74
N ASN A 327 -12.57 -5.37 -24.06
CA ASN A 327 -11.70 -4.54 -24.89
C ASN A 327 -12.19 -3.07 -25.00
N ASN A 328 -13.26 -2.71 -24.30
CA ASN A 328 -13.79 -1.37 -24.35
C ASN A 328 -13.13 -0.46 -23.31
N PHE A 329 -12.41 0.55 -23.77
CA PHE A 329 -11.77 1.55 -22.92
C PHE A 329 -12.82 2.41 -22.20
N GLN A 330 -12.79 2.41 -20.88
CA GLN A 330 -13.65 3.22 -20.02
C GLN A 330 -12.96 4.52 -19.56
N GLY A 331 -11.63 4.55 -19.62
CA GLY A 331 -10.83 5.68 -19.16
C GLY A 331 -10.93 5.94 -17.67
N GLY A 332 -11.17 4.87 -16.89
CA GLY A 332 -11.29 4.90 -15.44
C GLY A 332 -9.96 4.99 -14.70
N TYR A 333 -10.02 4.72 -13.42
CA TYR A 333 -8.90 4.89 -12.50
C TYR A 333 -8.22 3.56 -12.18
N SER A 334 -8.98 2.61 -11.70
CA SER A 334 -8.64 1.21 -11.43
C SER A 334 -9.91 0.46 -11.05
N ASP A 335 -9.92 -0.86 -11.19
CA ASP A 335 -10.96 -1.73 -10.62
C ASP A 335 -10.78 -1.95 -9.11
N HIS A 336 -9.72 -1.38 -8.54
CA HIS A 336 -9.45 -1.34 -7.11
C HIS A 336 -9.53 0.09 -6.55
N ILE A 337 -9.82 0.18 -5.25
CA ILE A 337 -9.82 1.42 -4.47
C ILE A 337 -8.60 1.40 -3.54
N PRO A 338 -7.72 2.42 -3.56
CA PRO A 338 -6.53 2.43 -2.72
C PRO A 338 -6.86 2.47 -1.22
N VAL A 339 -5.93 1.91 -0.45
CA VAL A 339 -6.00 1.86 1.01
C VAL A 339 -4.81 2.56 1.63
N TYR A 340 -4.97 3.06 2.86
CA TYR A 340 -3.88 3.72 3.56
C TYR A 340 -4.01 3.63 5.08
N ILE A 341 -2.87 3.78 5.75
CA ILE A 341 -2.74 3.90 7.20
C ILE A 341 -1.95 5.14 7.56
N TYR A 342 -1.98 5.51 8.84
CA TYR A 342 -1.15 6.56 9.41
C TYR A 342 -0.18 6.00 10.46
N ILE A 343 1.05 6.51 10.44
CA ILE A 343 2.10 6.24 11.42
C ILE A 343 2.52 7.56 12.04
N GLY A 344 2.52 7.67 13.36
CA GLY A 344 2.86 8.91 14.07
C GLY A 344 3.31 8.65 15.50
N LYS A 345 3.79 9.69 16.17
CA LYS A 345 4.17 9.66 17.60
C LYS A 345 3.04 10.05 18.51
#